data_799766ca560ad5087f872f124368a980
#
_entry.id   799766ca560ad5087f872f124368a980
#
_cell.length_a   1.000
_cell.length_b   1.000
_cell.length_c   1.000
_cell.angle_alpha   90.00
_cell.angle_beta   90.00
_cell.angle_gamma   90.00
#
_symmetry.space_group_name_H-M   'P 1'
#
loop_
_entity.id
_entity.type
_entity.pdbx_description
1 polymer ?
#
loop_
_entity_poly.entity_id
_entity_poly.type
_entity_poly.pdbx_seq_one_letter_code
_entity_poly.pdbx_strand_id
1 'polypeptide(L)'
;MKNISLIGAGKVGTSLGKALSEAGYTIKSLSCATLTEAEESRRIIGHGEPSINNIHTAQNGEILFITVPDDRITNIVRELESSDIFWQEKTVFHCSGLLPSEVLKPLRTKGASTASLHPIQSFSFKHATPSIFQNIYFGLEGEEQAVTTGQKIVRDLGGRSIQIQPDDKPIFHAAFSITSNFFVVLLDSAVALLKSSGLNEKKAVQILRPLLDSTLRNIEESSIRSALTGPIIRGDGQTVKAHLGILKKFPGVESVYRQLAHRALEMAKEEKTLTAMKIKELFRILEDR
;
A
#
# COMPACT_ATOMS: atom_id res chain seq x y z
N MET A 1 -8.74 28.83 -0.20
CA MET A 1 -8.35 27.45 0.15
C MET A 1 -9.61 26.59 0.06
N LYS A 2 -9.54 25.39 -0.53
CA LYS A 2 -10.74 24.56 -0.67
C LYS A 2 -11.07 23.83 0.63
N ASN A 3 -12.35 23.69 0.90
CA ASN A 3 -12.90 22.97 2.04
C ASN A 3 -12.91 21.46 1.74
N ILE A 4 -12.41 20.65 2.67
CA ILE A 4 -12.31 19.20 2.51
C ILE A 4 -13.21 18.51 3.53
N SER A 5 -13.85 17.44 3.12
CA SER A 5 -14.54 16.48 3.98
C SER A 5 -14.00 15.07 3.80
N LEU A 6 -14.06 14.26 4.87
CA LEU A 6 -13.49 12.92 4.91
C LEU A 6 -14.57 11.91 5.34
N ILE A 7 -14.91 10.95 4.52
CA ILE A 7 -15.74 9.81 4.89
C ILE A 7 -14.84 8.60 5.14
N GLY A 8 -14.87 8.05 6.34
CA GLY A 8 -14.01 6.96 6.77
C GLY A 8 -12.67 7.44 7.31
N ALA A 9 -12.65 8.37 8.27
CA ALA A 9 -11.43 8.86 8.90
C ALA A 9 -10.74 7.79 9.78
N GLY A 10 -10.42 6.64 9.15
CA GLY A 10 -9.58 5.58 9.68
C GLY A 10 -8.09 5.92 9.59
N LYS A 11 -7.23 4.90 9.39
CA LYS A 11 -5.77 5.11 9.32
C LYS A 11 -5.37 6.03 8.16
N VAL A 12 -5.86 5.75 6.95
CA VAL A 12 -5.58 6.56 5.75
C VAL A 12 -6.23 7.94 5.87
N GLY A 13 -7.54 8.00 6.14
CA GLY A 13 -8.28 9.26 6.17
C GLY A 13 -7.80 10.23 7.23
N THR A 14 -7.47 9.74 8.44
CA THR A 14 -6.92 10.59 9.50
C THR A 14 -5.54 11.13 9.14
N SER A 15 -4.64 10.27 8.63
CA SER A 15 -3.30 10.69 8.22
C SER A 15 -3.35 11.70 7.05
N LEU A 16 -4.23 11.44 6.07
CA LEU A 16 -4.46 12.36 4.95
C LEU A 16 -5.05 13.69 5.42
N GLY A 17 -6.08 13.64 6.27
CA GLY A 17 -6.69 14.85 6.84
C GLY A 17 -5.70 15.70 7.63
N LYS A 18 -4.81 15.08 8.41
CA LYS A 18 -3.75 15.79 9.12
C LYS A 18 -2.77 16.46 8.18
N ALA A 19 -2.29 15.73 7.17
CA ALA A 19 -1.36 16.27 6.18
C ALA A 19 -1.98 17.41 5.36
N LEU A 20 -3.24 17.27 4.94
CA LEU A 20 -3.98 18.31 4.23
C LEU A 20 -4.18 19.56 5.10
N SER A 21 -4.50 19.38 6.39
CA SER A 21 -4.60 20.47 7.35
C SER A 21 -3.31 21.27 7.44
N GLU A 22 -2.16 20.61 7.54
CA GLU A 22 -0.85 21.27 7.60
C GLU A 22 -0.41 21.88 6.25
N ALA A 23 -0.90 21.33 5.13
CA ALA A 23 -0.73 21.91 3.81
C ALA A 23 -1.66 23.14 3.56
N GLY A 24 -2.44 23.55 4.57
CA GLY A 24 -3.28 24.74 4.52
C GLY A 24 -4.71 24.52 4.02
N TYR A 25 -5.16 23.27 3.87
CA TYR A 25 -6.55 22.98 3.57
C TYR A 25 -7.41 23.01 4.84
N THR A 26 -8.69 23.36 4.70
CA THR A 26 -9.63 23.36 5.83
C THR A 26 -10.42 22.05 5.83
N ILE A 27 -10.22 21.20 6.85
CA ILE A 27 -11.07 20.05 7.06
C ILE A 27 -12.37 20.50 7.73
N LYS A 28 -13.48 20.46 7.01
CA LYS A 28 -14.79 20.92 7.50
C LYS A 28 -15.50 19.88 8.33
N SER A 29 -15.53 18.63 7.85
CA SER A 29 -16.22 17.54 8.53
C SER A 29 -15.53 16.21 8.24
N LEU A 30 -15.68 15.29 9.16
CA LEU A 30 -15.17 13.92 9.01
C LEU A 30 -16.13 12.92 9.65
N SER A 31 -16.34 11.78 8.98
CA SER A 31 -17.17 10.71 9.52
C SER A 31 -16.43 9.40 9.70
N CYS A 32 -16.85 8.65 10.72
CA CYS A 32 -16.43 7.29 11.02
C CYS A 32 -17.64 6.40 11.34
N ALA A 33 -17.43 5.12 11.58
CA ALA A 33 -18.47 4.18 12.00
C ALA A 33 -19.04 4.53 13.37
N THR A 34 -18.22 5.11 14.25
CA THR A 34 -18.61 5.57 15.59
C THR A 34 -18.19 7.02 15.81
N LEU A 35 -18.94 7.73 16.65
CA LEU A 35 -18.61 9.12 17.02
C LEU A 35 -17.27 9.19 17.77
N THR A 36 -16.96 8.22 18.60
CA THR A 36 -15.69 8.12 19.33
C THR A 36 -14.48 8.08 18.38
N GLU A 37 -14.56 7.25 17.32
CA GLU A 37 -13.50 7.20 16.30
C GLU A 37 -13.38 8.52 15.52
N ALA A 38 -14.50 9.18 15.22
CA ALA A 38 -14.50 10.47 14.53
C ALA A 38 -13.89 11.56 15.42
N GLU A 39 -14.20 11.59 16.70
CA GLU A 39 -13.59 12.53 17.66
C GLU A 39 -12.10 12.30 17.87
N GLU A 40 -11.65 11.03 17.92
CA GLU A 40 -10.24 10.69 17.98
C GLU A 40 -9.50 11.22 16.76
N SER A 41 -10.06 10.98 15.57
CA SER A 41 -9.48 11.43 14.30
C SER A 41 -9.45 12.96 14.22
N ARG A 42 -10.50 13.65 14.68
CA ARG A 42 -10.53 15.10 14.79
C ARG A 42 -9.42 15.65 15.69
N ARG A 43 -9.16 14.99 16.83
CA ARG A 43 -8.06 15.43 17.73
C ARG A 43 -6.69 15.33 17.04
N ILE A 44 -6.47 14.29 16.25
CA ILE A 44 -5.22 14.11 15.49
C ILE A 44 -5.10 15.14 14.36
N ILE A 45 -6.19 15.37 13.61
CA ILE A 45 -6.24 16.32 12.50
C ILE A 45 -6.11 17.75 13.00
N GLY A 46 -6.70 18.07 14.15
CA GLY A 46 -6.65 19.37 14.79
C GLY A 46 -7.96 20.17 14.67
N HIS A 47 -8.78 19.93 13.66
CA HIS A 47 -10.08 20.59 13.43
C HIS A 47 -11.00 19.71 12.55
N GLY A 48 -12.20 20.20 12.28
CA GLY A 48 -13.25 19.50 11.55
C GLY A 48 -14.38 19.03 12.47
N GLU A 49 -15.59 18.96 11.95
CA GLU A 49 -16.77 18.49 12.68
C GLU A 49 -16.81 16.95 12.65
N PRO A 50 -16.73 16.27 13.80
CA PRO A 50 -16.85 14.80 13.85
C PRO A 50 -18.30 14.38 13.68
N SER A 51 -18.56 13.33 12.89
CA SER A 51 -19.90 12.85 12.55
C SER A 51 -19.93 11.33 12.39
N ILE A 52 -21.13 10.76 12.44
CA ILE A 52 -21.45 9.41 11.97
C ILE A 52 -22.33 9.45 10.70
N ASN A 53 -22.68 10.66 10.24
CA ASN A 53 -23.56 10.88 9.09
C ASN A 53 -22.71 11.25 7.86
N ASN A 54 -22.65 10.36 6.89
CA ASN A 54 -21.86 10.55 5.67
C ASN A 54 -22.43 11.65 4.77
N ILE A 55 -23.77 11.77 4.69
CA ILE A 55 -24.45 12.80 3.88
C ILE A 55 -24.10 14.19 4.43
N HIS A 56 -24.27 14.38 5.73
CA HIS A 56 -23.89 15.64 6.39
C HIS A 56 -22.41 15.96 6.17
N THR A 57 -21.53 14.96 6.29
CA THR A 57 -20.08 15.14 6.04
C THR A 57 -19.82 15.55 4.59
N ALA A 58 -20.45 14.90 3.60
CA ALA A 58 -20.25 15.20 2.19
C ALA A 58 -20.78 16.58 1.79
N GLN A 59 -21.82 17.10 2.44
CA GLN A 59 -22.38 18.43 2.18
C GLN A 59 -21.37 19.56 2.46
N ASN A 60 -20.52 19.39 3.50
CA ASN A 60 -19.69 20.46 4.05
C ASN A 60 -18.38 20.71 3.27
N GLY A 61 -17.95 19.79 2.40
CA GLY A 61 -16.70 19.92 1.64
C GLY A 61 -16.92 20.20 0.16
N GLU A 62 -16.06 21.00 -0.45
CA GLU A 62 -15.91 21.13 -1.90
C GLU A 62 -15.15 19.93 -2.48
N ILE A 63 -14.22 19.37 -1.69
CA ILE A 63 -13.49 18.16 -2.00
C ILE A 63 -13.87 17.10 -0.97
N LEU A 64 -14.32 15.95 -1.44
CA LEU A 64 -14.68 14.81 -0.62
C LEU A 64 -13.70 13.66 -0.84
N PHE A 65 -13.11 13.15 0.24
CA PHE A 65 -12.35 11.91 0.22
C PHE A 65 -13.16 10.78 0.87
N ILE A 66 -13.30 9.67 0.15
CA ILE A 66 -13.86 8.41 0.64
C ILE A 66 -12.69 7.47 0.92
N THR A 67 -12.39 7.26 2.21
CA THR A 67 -11.24 6.50 2.70
C THR A 67 -11.66 5.29 3.55
N VAL A 68 -12.87 4.78 3.29
CA VAL A 68 -13.37 3.54 3.87
C VAL A 68 -12.73 2.31 3.17
N PRO A 69 -12.82 1.10 3.79
CA PRO A 69 -12.44 -0.15 3.11
C PRO A 69 -13.15 -0.33 1.77
N ASP A 70 -12.51 -1.01 0.83
CA ASP A 70 -12.97 -1.15 -0.55
C ASP A 70 -14.38 -1.71 -0.67
N ASP A 71 -14.72 -2.71 0.17
CA ASP A 71 -16.05 -3.33 0.24
C ASP A 71 -17.17 -2.39 0.70
N ARG A 72 -16.82 -1.25 1.27
CA ARG A 72 -17.76 -0.22 1.74
C ARG A 72 -17.98 0.92 0.75
N ILE A 73 -17.04 1.15 -0.19
CA ILE A 73 -17.07 2.31 -1.09
C ILE A 73 -18.39 2.36 -1.89
N THR A 74 -18.80 1.25 -2.48
CA THR A 74 -20.04 1.18 -3.27
C THR A 74 -21.28 1.53 -2.44
N ASN A 75 -21.33 1.10 -1.18
CA ASN A 75 -22.48 1.40 -0.31
C ASN A 75 -22.52 2.89 0.05
N ILE A 76 -21.36 3.50 0.36
CA ILE A 76 -21.25 4.95 0.61
C ILE A 76 -21.67 5.74 -0.65
N VAL A 77 -21.23 5.32 -1.83
CA VAL A 77 -21.61 6.00 -3.08
C VAL A 77 -23.12 5.96 -3.31
N ARG A 78 -23.78 4.82 -3.07
CA ARG A 78 -25.25 4.69 -3.18
C ARG A 78 -25.99 5.55 -2.16
N GLU A 79 -25.51 5.59 -0.91
CA GLU A 79 -26.05 6.45 0.16
C GLU A 79 -26.00 7.92 -0.28
N LEU A 80 -24.85 8.36 -0.79
CA LEU A 80 -24.63 9.73 -1.25
C LEU A 80 -25.42 10.07 -2.51
N GLU A 81 -25.53 9.13 -3.47
CA GLU A 81 -26.32 9.29 -4.68
C GLU A 81 -27.80 9.57 -4.38
N SER A 82 -28.36 8.88 -3.37
CA SER A 82 -29.76 9.02 -2.97
C SER A 82 -30.08 10.33 -2.23
N SER A 83 -29.06 11.13 -1.93
CA SER A 83 -29.21 12.39 -1.18
C SER A 83 -29.42 13.61 -2.06
N ASP A 84 -29.91 14.70 -1.46
CA ASP A 84 -30.12 16.00 -2.12
C ASP A 84 -28.88 16.90 -2.14
N ILE A 85 -27.68 16.30 -2.17
CA ILE A 85 -26.42 17.04 -2.24
C ILE A 85 -26.27 17.69 -3.61
N PHE A 86 -25.92 18.97 -3.64
CA PHE A 86 -25.51 19.66 -4.87
C PHE A 86 -24.10 19.26 -5.27
N TRP A 87 -23.95 18.48 -6.35
CA TRP A 87 -22.70 17.85 -6.75
C TRP A 87 -21.86 18.62 -7.77
N GLN A 88 -22.45 19.61 -8.47
CA GLN A 88 -21.86 20.25 -9.64
C GLN A 88 -20.52 20.94 -9.41
N GLU A 89 -20.22 21.34 -8.18
CA GLU A 89 -18.94 21.99 -7.84
C GLU A 89 -18.06 21.12 -6.96
N LYS A 90 -18.44 19.88 -6.73
CA LYS A 90 -17.71 18.98 -5.85
C LYS A 90 -16.74 18.09 -6.64
N THR A 91 -15.56 17.89 -6.04
CA THR A 91 -14.61 16.89 -6.50
C THR A 91 -14.62 15.73 -5.49
N VAL A 92 -14.81 14.50 -5.98
CA VAL A 92 -14.87 13.32 -5.13
C VAL A 92 -13.73 12.37 -5.45
N PHE A 93 -12.98 12.00 -4.43
CA PHE A 93 -11.92 11.00 -4.50
C PHE A 93 -12.27 9.78 -3.66
N HIS A 94 -11.90 8.59 -4.11
CA HIS A 94 -11.68 7.46 -3.23
C HIS A 94 -10.20 7.09 -3.21
N CYS A 95 -9.75 6.42 -2.12
CA CYS A 95 -8.34 6.07 -1.92
C CYS A 95 -8.03 4.58 -2.12
N SER A 96 -8.95 3.80 -2.71
CA SER A 96 -8.69 2.39 -3.06
C SER A 96 -7.55 2.25 -4.07
N GLY A 97 -6.63 1.34 -3.78
CA GLY A 97 -5.60 0.94 -4.74
C GLY A 97 -6.09 -0.03 -5.81
N LEU A 98 -7.22 -0.71 -5.55
CA LEU A 98 -7.78 -1.75 -6.41
C LEU A 98 -8.92 -1.24 -7.30
N LEU A 99 -9.90 -0.54 -6.70
CA LEU A 99 -11.10 -0.12 -7.41
C LEU A 99 -10.81 1.05 -8.35
N PRO A 100 -11.35 1.04 -9.59
CA PRO A 100 -11.28 2.19 -10.49
C PRO A 100 -12.23 3.30 -10.06
N SER A 101 -11.99 4.55 -10.53
CA SER A 101 -12.87 5.70 -10.27
C SER A 101 -14.29 5.52 -10.81
N GLU A 102 -14.51 4.55 -11.71
CA GLU A 102 -15.83 4.20 -12.22
C GLU A 102 -16.83 3.82 -11.12
N VAL A 103 -16.35 3.35 -9.94
CA VAL A 103 -17.21 3.11 -8.77
C VAL A 103 -17.92 4.39 -8.31
N LEU A 104 -17.39 5.58 -8.62
CA LEU A 104 -17.96 6.89 -8.32
C LEU A 104 -18.92 7.40 -9.40
N LYS A 105 -19.16 6.65 -10.48
CA LYS A 105 -20.04 7.03 -11.59
C LYS A 105 -21.42 7.56 -11.16
N PRO A 106 -22.09 6.99 -10.13
CA PRO A 106 -23.38 7.54 -9.68
C PRO A 106 -23.28 9.01 -9.24
N LEU A 107 -22.19 9.42 -8.57
CA LEU A 107 -21.98 10.81 -8.18
C LEU A 107 -21.57 11.69 -9.38
N ARG A 108 -20.82 11.12 -10.32
CA ARG A 108 -20.46 11.79 -11.58
C ARG A 108 -21.70 12.13 -12.41
N THR A 109 -22.68 11.24 -12.51
CA THR A 109 -23.94 11.50 -13.21
C THR A 109 -24.77 12.59 -12.55
N LYS A 110 -24.54 12.87 -11.27
CA LYS A 110 -25.11 14.00 -10.52
C LYS A 110 -24.31 15.30 -10.67
N GLY A 111 -23.19 15.29 -11.38
CA GLY A 111 -22.37 16.46 -11.69
C GLY A 111 -21.08 16.61 -10.89
N ALA A 112 -20.73 15.67 -10.00
CA ALA A 112 -19.44 15.68 -9.35
C ALA A 112 -18.30 15.36 -10.33
N SER A 113 -17.14 15.98 -10.16
CA SER A 113 -15.92 15.53 -10.82
C SER A 113 -15.25 14.45 -9.99
N THR A 114 -14.92 13.30 -10.60
CA THR A 114 -14.54 12.10 -9.84
C THR A 114 -13.18 11.50 -10.25
N ALA A 115 -12.41 11.03 -9.27
CA ALA A 115 -11.17 10.33 -9.53
C ALA A 115 -10.82 9.36 -8.37
N SER A 116 -9.93 8.41 -8.65
CA SER A 116 -9.21 7.66 -7.64
C SER A 116 -7.89 8.38 -7.32
N LEU A 117 -7.55 8.51 -6.04
CA LEU A 117 -6.29 9.08 -5.56
C LEU A 117 -5.74 8.15 -4.47
N HIS A 118 -4.91 7.20 -4.87
CA HIS A 118 -4.38 6.14 -4.00
C HIS A 118 -2.96 6.48 -3.52
N PRO A 119 -2.73 6.79 -2.23
CA PRO A 119 -1.38 6.94 -1.70
C PRO A 119 -0.68 5.58 -1.64
N ILE A 120 0.44 5.43 -2.36
CA ILE A 120 1.25 4.21 -2.39
C ILE A 120 2.13 4.19 -1.14
N GLN A 121 1.51 3.84 0.00
CA GLN A 121 2.14 3.84 1.32
C GLN A 121 1.46 2.84 2.24
N SER A 122 2.20 2.33 3.23
CA SER A 122 1.69 1.46 4.28
C SER A 122 1.22 2.26 5.49
N PHE A 123 -0.04 2.07 5.89
CA PHE A 123 -0.66 2.75 7.03
C PHE A 123 -0.99 1.74 8.13
N SER A 124 -0.05 1.48 9.02
CA SER A 124 -0.25 0.55 10.16
C SER A 124 -1.05 1.17 11.31
N PHE A 125 -1.02 2.51 11.46
CA PHE A 125 -1.76 3.27 12.47
C PHE A 125 -2.16 4.67 11.92
N LYS A 126 -2.93 5.45 12.71
CA LYS A 126 -3.25 6.84 12.40
C LYS A 126 -2.01 7.71 12.62
N HIS A 127 -1.47 8.28 11.54
CA HIS A 127 -0.26 9.10 11.62
C HIS A 127 -0.60 10.56 11.92
N ALA A 128 0.04 11.11 12.95
CA ALA A 128 -0.01 12.53 13.23
C ALA A 128 1.06 13.33 12.47
N THR A 129 1.99 12.67 11.79
CA THR A 129 3.12 13.29 11.10
C THR A 129 2.85 13.34 9.59
N PRO A 130 2.68 14.53 9.00
CA PRO A 130 2.41 14.70 7.57
C PRO A 130 3.51 14.18 6.64
N SER A 131 4.74 14.10 7.13
CA SER A 131 5.90 13.60 6.37
C SER A 131 5.72 12.20 5.79
N ILE A 132 4.69 11.42 6.24
CA ILE A 132 4.37 10.11 5.66
C ILE A 132 4.00 10.20 4.17
N PHE A 133 3.55 11.37 3.71
CA PHE A 133 3.18 11.61 2.31
C PHE A 133 4.31 12.25 1.48
N GLN A 134 5.40 12.70 2.12
CA GLN A 134 6.52 13.29 1.42
C GLN A 134 7.29 12.25 0.61
N ASN A 135 7.60 12.59 -0.64
CA ASN A 135 8.35 11.76 -1.59
C ASN A 135 7.71 10.41 -1.97
N ILE A 136 6.49 10.10 -1.51
CA ILE A 136 5.77 8.92 -1.97
C ILE A 136 5.07 9.19 -3.31
N TYR A 137 4.72 8.11 -4.01
CA TYR A 137 3.86 8.19 -5.18
C TYR A 137 2.39 8.05 -4.81
N PHE A 138 1.53 8.69 -5.61
CA PHE A 138 0.09 8.53 -5.58
C PHE A 138 -0.36 8.05 -6.96
N GLY A 139 -1.05 6.92 -7.01
CA GLY A 139 -1.75 6.45 -8.20
C GLY A 139 -3.01 7.29 -8.42
N LEU A 140 -3.17 7.84 -9.63
CA LEU A 140 -4.24 8.78 -9.97
C LEU A 140 -4.87 8.38 -11.31
N GLU A 141 -6.20 8.30 -11.34
CA GLU A 141 -7.00 8.11 -12.56
C GLU A 141 -8.42 8.65 -12.36
N GLY A 142 -9.11 9.03 -13.44
CA GLY A 142 -10.47 9.58 -13.40
C GLY A 142 -10.65 10.72 -14.39
N GLU A 143 -11.62 11.59 -14.11
CA GLU A 143 -11.93 12.74 -14.97
C GLU A 143 -10.83 13.82 -14.87
N GLU A 144 -10.54 14.46 -15.98
CA GLU A 144 -9.45 15.43 -16.13
C GLU A 144 -9.45 16.52 -15.04
N GLN A 145 -10.60 17.07 -14.73
CA GLN A 145 -10.76 18.11 -13.71
C GLN A 145 -10.41 17.58 -12.32
N ALA A 146 -10.87 16.37 -11.97
CA ALA A 146 -10.53 15.73 -10.69
C ALA A 146 -9.06 15.32 -10.64
N VAL A 147 -8.51 14.78 -11.74
CA VAL A 147 -7.08 14.44 -11.85
C VAL A 147 -6.21 15.68 -11.63
N THR A 148 -6.54 16.81 -12.27
CA THR A 148 -5.82 18.08 -12.08
C THR A 148 -5.87 18.55 -10.62
N THR A 149 -7.03 18.45 -9.97
CA THR A 149 -7.19 18.78 -8.54
C THR A 149 -6.35 17.82 -7.67
N GLY A 150 -6.38 16.52 -7.97
CA GLY A 150 -5.59 15.50 -7.28
C GLY A 150 -4.09 15.73 -7.40
N GLN A 151 -3.60 16.06 -8.60
CA GLN A 151 -2.19 16.40 -8.83
C GLN A 151 -1.73 17.61 -8.01
N LYS A 152 -2.60 18.63 -7.89
CA LYS A 152 -2.31 19.78 -7.02
C LYS A 152 -2.19 19.34 -5.56
N ILE A 153 -3.16 18.59 -5.06
CA ILE A 153 -3.17 18.08 -3.68
C ILE A 153 -1.89 17.25 -3.41
N VAL A 154 -1.52 16.35 -4.31
CA VAL A 154 -0.32 15.52 -4.18
C VAL A 154 0.95 16.37 -4.06
N ARG A 155 1.08 17.40 -4.90
CA ARG A 155 2.21 18.34 -4.80
C ARG A 155 2.21 19.11 -3.47
N ASP A 156 1.07 19.57 -3.02
CA ASP A 156 0.93 20.31 -1.75
C ASP A 156 1.31 19.44 -0.54
N LEU A 157 1.13 18.10 -0.66
CA LEU A 157 1.57 17.10 0.33
C LEU A 157 3.06 16.71 0.21
N GLY A 158 3.79 17.22 -0.78
CA GLY A 158 5.19 16.86 -1.05
C GLY A 158 5.36 15.50 -1.72
N GLY A 159 4.29 14.93 -2.27
CA GLY A 159 4.29 13.66 -3.01
C GLY A 159 4.47 13.84 -4.51
N ARG A 160 4.44 12.72 -5.22
CA ARG A 160 4.51 12.62 -6.69
C ARG A 160 3.31 11.85 -7.21
N SER A 161 2.68 12.30 -8.28
CA SER A 161 1.57 11.56 -8.91
C SER A 161 2.07 10.70 -10.07
N ILE A 162 1.50 9.51 -10.21
CA ILE A 162 1.61 8.67 -11.40
C ILE A 162 0.20 8.39 -11.93
N GLN A 163 0.00 8.62 -13.22
CA GLN A 163 -1.26 8.28 -13.86
C GLN A 163 -1.31 6.77 -14.13
N ILE A 164 -2.38 6.11 -13.70
CA ILE A 164 -2.60 4.68 -13.84
C ILE A 164 -3.85 4.49 -14.72
N GLN A 165 -3.81 3.53 -15.66
CA GLN A 165 -5.03 3.16 -16.36
C GLN A 165 -5.97 2.41 -15.42
N PRO A 166 -7.29 2.61 -15.49
CA PRO A 166 -8.25 1.93 -14.61
C PRO A 166 -8.08 0.40 -14.60
N ASP A 167 -7.84 -0.21 -15.75
CA ASP A 167 -7.68 -1.66 -15.92
C ASP A 167 -6.35 -2.19 -15.35
N ASP A 168 -5.36 -1.34 -15.17
CA ASP A 168 -4.05 -1.71 -14.61
C ASP A 168 -4.04 -1.69 -13.07
N LYS A 169 -5.03 -1.10 -12.41
CA LYS A 169 -5.06 -1.00 -10.94
C LYS A 169 -4.85 -2.34 -10.22
N PRO A 170 -5.47 -3.46 -10.66
CA PRO A 170 -5.23 -4.75 -10.01
C PRO A 170 -3.76 -5.20 -10.08
N ILE A 171 -3.06 -4.95 -11.21
CA ILE A 171 -1.64 -5.29 -11.38
C ILE A 171 -0.78 -4.43 -10.44
N PHE A 172 -1.03 -3.12 -10.40
CA PHE A 172 -0.33 -2.20 -9.50
C PHE A 172 -0.55 -2.58 -8.04
N HIS A 173 -1.80 -2.85 -7.64
CA HIS A 173 -2.13 -3.24 -6.27
C HIS A 173 -1.49 -4.57 -5.87
N ALA A 174 -1.44 -5.57 -6.77
CA ALA A 174 -0.75 -6.83 -6.53
C ALA A 174 0.76 -6.60 -6.34
N ALA A 175 1.39 -5.77 -7.18
CA ALA A 175 2.81 -5.42 -7.04
C ALA A 175 3.12 -4.74 -5.69
N PHE A 176 2.27 -3.81 -5.26
CA PHE A 176 2.42 -3.14 -3.96
C PHE A 176 2.19 -4.11 -2.79
N SER A 177 1.24 -5.04 -2.91
CA SER A 177 1.00 -6.08 -1.91
C SER A 177 2.22 -7.00 -1.77
N ILE A 178 2.84 -7.41 -2.87
CA ILE A 178 4.08 -8.20 -2.86
C ILE A 178 5.20 -7.43 -2.16
N THR A 179 5.36 -6.14 -2.48
CA THR A 179 6.49 -5.34 -1.98
C THR A 179 6.32 -4.91 -0.52
N SER A 180 5.09 -4.70 -0.05
CA SER A 180 4.81 -4.22 1.31
C SER A 180 4.29 -5.33 2.22
N ASN A 181 3.12 -5.89 1.92
CA ASN A 181 2.47 -6.84 2.82
C ASN A 181 3.23 -8.17 2.90
N PHE A 182 3.64 -8.74 1.76
CA PHE A 182 4.37 -10.01 1.75
C PHE A 182 5.81 -9.86 2.19
N PHE A 183 6.40 -8.67 2.08
CA PHE A 183 7.69 -8.39 2.71
C PHE A 183 7.65 -8.57 4.24
N VAL A 184 6.56 -8.14 4.90
CA VAL A 184 6.36 -8.39 6.32
C VAL A 184 6.30 -9.88 6.62
N VAL A 185 5.60 -10.68 5.79
CA VAL A 185 5.53 -12.15 5.95
C VAL A 185 6.90 -12.81 5.77
N LEU A 186 7.70 -12.33 4.79
CA LEU A 186 9.09 -12.80 4.62
C LEU A 186 9.95 -12.50 5.84
N LEU A 187 9.83 -11.30 6.39
CA LEU A 187 10.58 -10.90 7.58
C LEU A 187 10.15 -11.71 8.80
N ASP A 188 8.84 -11.95 8.99
CA ASP A 188 8.32 -12.83 10.04
C ASP A 188 8.92 -14.23 9.95
N SER A 189 8.98 -14.80 8.73
CA SER A 189 9.60 -16.12 8.48
C SER A 189 11.07 -16.15 8.92
N ALA A 190 11.85 -15.13 8.58
CA ALA A 190 13.25 -15.02 8.99
C ALA A 190 13.39 -14.84 10.51
N VAL A 191 12.53 -14.01 11.12
CA VAL A 191 12.48 -13.80 12.57
C VAL A 191 12.14 -15.08 13.31
N ALA A 192 11.18 -15.89 12.80
CA ALA A 192 10.80 -17.17 13.39
C ALA A 192 12.01 -18.14 13.47
N LEU A 193 12.83 -18.21 12.41
CA LEU A 193 14.06 -19.02 12.41
C LEU A 193 15.06 -18.52 13.44
N LEU A 194 15.30 -17.20 13.53
CA LEU A 194 16.22 -16.63 14.51
C LEU A 194 15.72 -16.82 15.95
N LYS A 195 14.40 -16.75 16.18
CA LYS A 195 13.80 -17.06 17.49
C LYS A 195 14.01 -18.51 17.91
N SER A 196 14.00 -19.45 16.97
CA SER A 196 14.26 -20.87 17.26
C SER A 196 15.70 -21.13 17.74
N SER A 197 16.65 -20.22 17.49
CA SER A 197 18.01 -20.25 18.02
C SER A 197 18.20 -19.44 19.31
N GLY A 198 17.11 -19.04 19.98
CA GLY A 198 17.13 -18.37 21.29
C GLY A 198 17.11 -16.84 21.26
N LEU A 199 17.00 -16.23 20.10
CA LEU A 199 16.88 -14.77 19.99
C LEU A 199 15.44 -14.32 20.24
N ASN A 200 15.26 -13.16 20.89
CA ASN A 200 13.94 -12.53 20.93
C ASN A 200 13.69 -11.74 19.65
N GLU A 201 12.42 -11.42 19.37
CA GLU A 201 11.97 -10.73 18.16
C GLU A 201 12.70 -9.40 17.92
N LYS A 202 12.81 -8.56 18.96
CA LYS A 202 13.49 -7.26 18.87
C LYS A 202 14.94 -7.41 18.42
N LYS A 203 15.68 -8.39 18.97
CA LYS A 203 17.07 -8.66 18.61
C LYS A 203 17.20 -9.25 17.22
N ALA A 204 16.27 -10.13 16.82
CA ALA A 204 16.22 -10.68 15.47
C ALA A 204 16.04 -9.57 14.42
N VAL A 205 15.08 -8.66 14.63
CA VAL A 205 14.86 -7.50 13.75
C VAL A 205 16.08 -6.59 13.69
N GLN A 206 16.74 -6.32 14.82
CA GLN A 206 17.98 -5.52 14.86
C GLN A 206 19.13 -6.14 14.04
N ILE A 207 19.24 -7.48 14.03
CA ILE A 207 20.27 -8.19 13.25
C ILE A 207 19.95 -8.13 11.76
N LEU A 208 18.67 -8.28 11.38
CA LEU A 208 18.24 -8.31 9.99
C LEU A 208 18.24 -6.91 9.32
N ARG A 209 18.04 -5.85 10.10
CA ARG A 209 17.91 -4.49 9.56
C ARG A 209 19.08 -4.03 8.68
N PRO A 210 20.37 -4.16 9.09
CA PRO A 210 21.50 -3.76 8.23
C PRO A 210 21.58 -4.56 6.93
N LEU A 211 21.19 -5.85 6.96
CA LEU A 211 21.14 -6.69 5.77
C LEU A 211 20.06 -6.21 4.78
N LEU A 212 18.87 -5.84 5.27
CA LEU A 212 17.81 -5.27 4.46
C LEU A 212 18.22 -3.95 3.82
N ASP A 213 18.80 -3.04 4.61
CA ASP A 213 19.26 -1.74 4.13
C ASP A 213 20.36 -1.90 3.05
N SER A 214 21.27 -2.88 3.21
CA SER A 214 22.28 -3.21 2.22
C SER A 214 21.68 -3.78 0.93
N THR A 215 20.69 -4.65 1.05
CA THR A 215 20.00 -5.25 -0.11
C THR A 215 19.28 -4.18 -0.92
N LEU A 216 18.58 -3.23 -0.27
CA LEU A 216 17.92 -2.12 -0.95
C LEU A 216 18.93 -1.23 -1.70
N ARG A 217 20.05 -0.87 -1.07
CA ARG A 217 21.11 -0.11 -1.73
C ARG A 217 21.66 -0.83 -2.96
N ASN A 218 21.92 -2.14 -2.86
CA ASN A 218 22.42 -2.90 -4.00
C ASN A 218 21.44 -2.88 -5.18
N ILE A 219 20.12 -2.91 -4.92
CA ILE A 219 19.09 -2.79 -5.95
C ILE A 219 19.12 -1.41 -6.60
N GLU A 220 19.27 -0.35 -5.80
CA GLU A 220 19.34 1.05 -6.29
C GLU A 220 20.60 1.32 -7.12
N GLU A 221 21.74 0.78 -6.68
CA GLU A 221 23.05 1.00 -7.31
C GLU A 221 23.28 0.15 -8.57
N SER A 222 22.54 -0.96 -8.72
CA SER A 222 22.73 -1.86 -9.86
C SER A 222 21.41 -2.17 -10.60
N SER A 223 20.81 -3.31 -10.29
CA SER A 223 19.48 -3.72 -10.76
C SER A 223 18.94 -4.82 -9.84
N ILE A 224 17.63 -5.07 -9.90
CA ILE A 224 17.00 -6.18 -9.13
C ILE A 224 17.70 -7.51 -9.40
N ARG A 225 18.06 -7.78 -10.66
CA ARG A 225 18.68 -9.06 -11.05
C ARG A 225 20.13 -9.16 -10.57
N SER A 226 20.91 -8.11 -10.76
CA SER A 226 22.31 -8.06 -10.33
C SER A 226 22.47 -8.04 -8.81
N ALA A 227 21.50 -7.48 -8.09
CA ALA A 227 21.48 -7.47 -6.64
C ALA A 227 21.15 -8.84 -6.02
N LEU A 228 20.62 -9.79 -6.80
CA LEU A 228 20.31 -11.12 -6.32
C LEU A 228 21.57 -11.93 -6.12
N THR A 229 21.88 -12.29 -4.88
CA THR A 229 23.03 -13.08 -4.46
C THR A 229 22.59 -14.37 -3.77
N GLY A 230 23.53 -15.15 -3.24
CA GLY A 230 23.20 -16.32 -2.42
C GLY A 230 23.43 -17.68 -3.13
N PRO A 231 23.06 -18.77 -2.45
CA PRO A 231 23.42 -20.13 -2.88
C PRO A 231 22.76 -20.55 -4.19
N ILE A 232 21.51 -20.10 -4.46
CA ILE A 232 20.82 -20.42 -5.72
C ILE A 232 21.59 -19.85 -6.92
N ILE A 233 21.97 -18.56 -6.87
CA ILE A 233 22.66 -17.88 -7.97
C ILE A 233 24.08 -18.45 -8.19
N ARG A 234 24.73 -18.94 -7.12
CA ARG A 234 26.04 -19.59 -7.23
C ARG A 234 25.98 -21.07 -7.61
N GLY A 235 24.78 -21.66 -7.70
CA GLY A 235 24.64 -23.10 -7.99
C GLY A 235 25.07 -24.00 -6.83
N ASP A 236 25.01 -23.50 -5.59
CA ASP A 236 25.44 -24.21 -4.36
C ASP A 236 24.35 -25.11 -3.82
N GLY A 237 24.21 -26.30 -4.41
CA GLY A 237 23.22 -27.30 -4.02
C GLY A 237 23.43 -27.85 -2.61
N GLN A 238 24.65 -27.86 -2.08
CA GLN A 238 24.90 -28.35 -0.72
C GLN A 238 24.31 -27.40 0.34
N THR A 239 24.51 -26.10 0.19
CA THR A 239 23.90 -25.10 1.07
C THR A 239 22.37 -25.16 1.00
N VAL A 240 21.80 -25.30 -0.19
CA VAL A 240 20.32 -25.41 -0.35
C VAL A 240 19.79 -26.67 0.35
N LYS A 241 20.45 -27.82 0.22
CA LYS A 241 20.07 -29.05 0.95
C LYS A 241 20.15 -28.86 2.48
N ALA A 242 21.20 -28.22 2.98
CA ALA A 242 21.35 -27.95 4.40
C ALA A 242 20.20 -27.05 4.91
N HIS A 243 19.84 -25.99 4.17
CA HIS A 243 18.70 -25.15 4.50
C HIS A 243 17.40 -25.94 4.55
N LEU A 244 17.09 -26.72 3.52
CA LEU A 244 15.86 -27.54 3.47
C LEU A 244 15.82 -28.57 4.61
N GLY A 245 16.97 -29.18 4.95
CA GLY A 245 17.07 -30.10 6.09
C GLY A 245 16.65 -29.51 7.42
N ILE A 246 17.02 -28.25 7.69
CA ILE A 246 16.59 -27.52 8.89
C ILE A 246 15.15 -27.06 8.78
N LEU A 247 14.71 -26.59 7.60
CA LEU A 247 13.39 -26.04 7.36
C LEU A 247 12.27 -27.07 7.47
N LYS A 248 12.53 -28.36 7.38
CA LYS A 248 11.57 -29.44 7.68
C LYS A 248 10.90 -29.29 9.05
N LYS A 249 11.57 -28.62 10.01
CA LYS A 249 11.00 -28.28 11.32
C LYS A 249 10.03 -27.10 11.28
N PHE A 250 9.95 -26.38 10.15
CA PHE A 250 9.18 -25.16 9.96
C PHE A 250 8.40 -25.22 8.63
N PRO A 251 7.35 -26.08 8.51
CA PRO A 251 6.72 -26.36 7.20
C PRO A 251 6.22 -25.12 6.46
N GLY A 252 5.67 -24.13 7.18
CA GLY A 252 5.22 -22.87 6.58
C GLY A 252 6.38 -22.05 5.99
N VAL A 253 7.51 -21.97 6.69
CA VAL A 253 8.71 -21.26 6.22
C VAL A 253 9.39 -22.05 5.08
N GLU A 254 9.42 -23.38 5.15
CA GLU A 254 9.93 -24.23 4.07
C GLU A 254 9.18 -24.00 2.77
N SER A 255 7.85 -23.94 2.82
CA SER A 255 7.01 -23.68 1.65
C SER A 255 7.37 -22.33 0.99
N VAL A 256 7.47 -21.27 1.77
CA VAL A 256 7.87 -19.94 1.28
C VAL A 256 9.29 -19.98 0.69
N TYR A 257 10.24 -20.62 1.38
CA TYR A 257 11.62 -20.76 0.90
C TYR A 257 11.67 -21.45 -0.46
N ARG A 258 10.97 -22.56 -0.64
CA ARG A 258 10.95 -23.31 -1.90
C ARG A 258 10.41 -22.47 -3.05
N GLN A 259 9.28 -21.76 -2.85
CA GLN A 259 8.69 -20.90 -3.89
C GLN A 259 9.64 -19.78 -4.32
N LEU A 260 10.27 -19.12 -3.36
CA LEU A 260 11.25 -18.05 -3.65
C LEU A 260 12.52 -18.60 -4.30
N ALA A 261 13.00 -19.79 -3.88
CA ALA A 261 14.14 -20.46 -4.49
C ALA A 261 13.88 -20.87 -5.94
N HIS A 262 12.68 -21.35 -6.26
CA HIS A 262 12.26 -21.61 -7.65
C HIS A 262 12.28 -20.31 -8.47
N ARG A 263 11.73 -19.22 -7.96
CA ARG A 263 11.75 -17.93 -8.66
C ARG A 263 13.18 -17.42 -8.85
N ALA A 264 14.04 -17.55 -7.85
CA ALA A 264 15.47 -17.20 -7.96
C ALA A 264 16.18 -18.06 -9.01
N LEU A 265 15.83 -19.34 -9.13
CA LEU A 265 16.39 -20.24 -10.14
C LEU A 265 15.94 -19.87 -11.55
N GLU A 266 14.69 -19.44 -11.74
CA GLU A 266 14.21 -18.88 -13.01
C GLU A 266 15.01 -17.63 -13.40
N MET A 267 15.20 -16.69 -12.45
CA MET A 267 16.01 -15.50 -12.69
C MET A 267 17.45 -15.85 -13.09
N ALA A 268 18.09 -16.84 -12.42
CA ALA A 268 19.41 -17.31 -12.75
C ALA A 268 19.48 -17.92 -14.18
N LYS A 269 18.43 -18.62 -14.60
CA LYS A 269 18.29 -19.18 -15.94
C LYS A 269 18.15 -18.10 -17.00
N GLU A 270 17.31 -17.10 -16.77
CA GLU A 270 17.10 -15.96 -17.67
C GLU A 270 18.41 -15.15 -17.87
N GLU A 271 19.17 -14.91 -16.80
CA GLU A 271 20.47 -14.23 -16.83
C GLU A 271 21.65 -15.12 -17.29
N LYS A 272 21.42 -16.40 -17.54
CA LYS A 272 22.44 -17.39 -17.93
C LYS A 272 23.63 -17.45 -16.97
N THR A 273 23.40 -17.20 -15.68
CA THR A 273 24.45 -17.25 -14.65
C THR A 273 24.85 -18.68 -14.28
N LEU A 274 24.00 -19.67 -14.56
CA LEU A 274 24.21 -21.08 -14.25
C LEU A 274 24.21 -21.96 -15.50
N THR A 275 24.99 -23.06 -15.43
CA THR A 275 24.93 -24.11 -16.45
C THR A 275 23.64 -24.90 -16.36
N ALA A 276 23.19 -25.49 -17.46
CA ALA A 276 21.98 -26.33 -17.52
C ALA A 276 22.03 -27.50 -16.49
N MET A 277 23.23 -28.05 -16.23
CA MET A 277 23.45 -29.09 -15.24
C MET A 277 23.15 -28.61 -13.82
N LYS A 278 23.65 -27.41 -13.46
CA LYS A 278 23.40 -26.80 -12.14
C LYS A 278 21.94 -26.42 -11.93
N ILE A 279 21.28 -25.92 -12.96
CA ILE A 279 19.83 -25.65 -12.91
C ILE A 279 19.05 -26.93 -12.64
N LYS A 280 19.35 -28.03 -13.35
CA LYS A 280 18.69 -29.33 -13.17
C LYS A 280 18.95 -29.93 -11.78
N GLU A 281 20.17 -29.76 -11.25
CA GLU A 281 20.54 -30.21 -9.90
C GLU A 281 19.71 -29.47 -8.84
N LEU A 282 19.70 -28.12 -8.87
CA LEU A 282 18.96 -27.28 -7.91
C LEU A 282 17.45 -27.54 -8.01
N PHE A 283 16.90 -27.65 -9.21
CA PHE A 283 15.49 -27.98 -9.40
C PHE A 283 15.12 -29.29 -8.70
N ARG A 284 15.92 -30.37 -8.89
CA ARG A 284 15.69 -31.65 -8.21
C ARG A 284 15.73 -31.50 -6.68
N ILE A 285 16.69 -30.74 -6.13
CA ILE A 285 16.80 -30.50 -4.69
C ILE A 285 15.56 -29.78 -4.15
N LEU A 286 15.03 -28.82 -4.91
CA LEU A 286 13.86 -28.04 -4.51
C LEU A 286 12.55 -28.85 -4.61
N GLU A 287 12.47 -29.87 -5.47
CA GLU A 287 11.31 -30.78 -5.59
C GLU A 287 11.35 -31.96 -4.62
N ASP A 288 12.53 -32.32 -4.09
CA ASP A 288 12.69 -33.42 -3.13
C ASP A 288 12.03 -33.04 -1.78
N ARG A 289 10.96 -33.79 -1.39
CA ARG A 289 10.12 -33.54 -0.20
C ARG A 289 10.58 -34.35 1.01
#